data_a2673a81d4f37328d0140b1c17d7af17
#
_entry.id   a2673a81d4f37328d0140b1c17d7af17
#
_cell.length_a   1.000
_cell.length_b   1.000
_cell.length_c   1.000
_cell.angle_alpha   90.00
_cell.angle_beta   90.00
_cell.angle_gamma   90.00
#
_symmetry.space_group_name_H-M   'P 1'
#
loop_
_entity.id
_entity.type
_entity.pdbx_description
1 polymer ?
#
loop_
_entity_poly.entity_id
_entity_poly.type
_entity_poly.pdbx_seq_one_letter_code
_entity_poly.pdbx_strand_id
1 'polypeptide(L)'
;TGQKMWISNAGFAKLFIVFARIEDDKNITGFIVPNESNNGITLGDEEKKLGIHSSSTRQVFFNETKVPVENMLSRRGSGFKIAVNSLNVGRIKLAAACLDAQKRVTSYAVQYASERIQFNTKIIDFEAIKEKVAIMATDTYVGESATYRAAKDIEDRIKIRHDSGNSFQESELKGVEEYAIECSLLKVAISEDMQNIADEGIQVFGGMGFSAETPMESAWRDCRIGRIYEGTNEINRMLSVGMLIKKAMKGHIDFINPATKVADELMGIPSFEVPDLTELFAQEKLILTNLKKIFLMLAGAGIKKFGDKLEEHQQMLLAVSDILIEIYMTESALLRTEKNCNRLGKETQTNQIAMTQLYLYKAVDIIQSKGKEVIVSFSSGDEQKGLLMGLKRFTKYYEYPNVIELKNIIAEKLKEENKYCF
;
A
#
# COMPACT_ATOMS: atom_id res chain seq x y z
N THR A 1 -4.57 36.37 -0.06
CA THR A 1 -5.83 36.20 -0.81
C THR A 1 -5.75 34.89 -1.60
N GLY A 2 -6.85 34.12 -1.64
CA GLY A 2 -6.94 32.87 -2.37
C GLY A 2 -8.01 31.93 -1.82
N GLN A 3 -8.07 30.71 -2.35
CA GLN A 3 -9.04 29.72 -1.89
C GLN A 3 -8.42 28.34 -1.76
N LYS A 4 -9.01 27.52 -0.90
CA LYS A 4 -8.71 26.09 -0.74
C LYS A 4 -10.02 25.31 -0.82
N MET A 5 -9.94 24.10 -1.40
CA MET A 5 -11.10 23.20 -1.56
C MET A 5 -10.88 21.91 -0.79
N TRP A 6 -11.97 21.26 -0.45
CA TRP A 6 -11.97 19.95 0.20
C TRP A 6 -11.24 19.94 1.54
N ILE A 7 -11.40 20.99 2.34
CA ILE A 7 -10.68 21.11 3.60
C ILE A 7 -11.47 20.42 4.71
N SER A 8 -10.94 19.30 5.17
CA SER A 8 -11.49 18.56 6.31
C SER A 8 -11.41 19.41 7.57
N ASN A 9 -12.45 19.34 8.40
CA ASN A 9 -12.59 20.05 9.66
C ASN A 9 -12.70 21.57 9.54
N ALA A 10 -12.76 22.15 8.34
CA ALA A 10 -12.79 23.61 8.16
C ALA A 10 -13.96 24.27 8.92
N GLY A 11 -15.09 23.57 9.09
CA GLY A 11 -16.28 24.10 9.79
C GLY A 11 -16.05 24.41 11.26
N PHE A 12 -15.05 23.80 11.92
CA PHE A 12 -14.77 23.99 13.34
C PHE A 12 -13.28 24.18 13.69
N ALA A 13 -12.38 24.13 12.70
CA ALA A 13 -10.95 24.36 12.90
C ALA A 13 -10.71 25.77 13.45
N LYS A 14 -9.88 25.88 14.49
CA LYS A 14 -9.47 27.15 15.10
C LYS A 14 -8.26 27.77 14.43
N LEU A 15 -7.50 26.96 13.70
CA LEU A 15 -6.36 27.42 12.91
C LEU A 15 -6.20 26.55 11.67
N PHE A 16 -5.59 27.10 10.65
CA PHE A 16 -5.23 26.43 9.40
C PHE A 16 -3.72 26.46 9.22
N ILE A 17 -3.16 25.35 8.74
CA ILE A 17 -1.82 25.37 8.16
C ILE A 17 -1.97 25.60 6.66
N VAL A 18 -1.54 26.76 6.20
CA VAL A 18 -1.73 27.22 4.83
C VAL A 18 -0.41 27.24 4.10
N PHE A 19 -0.37 26.60 2.94
CA PHE A 19 0.77 26.69 2.02
C PHE A 19 0.44 27.67 0.90
N ALA A 20 1.24 28.72 0.75
CA ALA A 20 1.05 29.77 -0.24
C ALA A 20 2.40 30.27 -0.78
N ARG A 21 2.37 30.97 -1.91
CA ARG A 21 3.54 31.65 -2.45
C ARG A 21 3.62 33.06 -1.85
N ILE A 22 4.84 33.52 -1.61
CA ILE A 22 5.12 34.91 -1.28
C ILE A 22 5.58 35.59 -2.57
N GLU A 23 4.85 36.59 -3.00
CA GLU A 23 5.18 37.32 -4.25
C GLU A 23 5.44 36.38 -5.43
N ASP A 24 6.56 36.54 -6.12
CA ASP A 24 6.98 35.74 -7.27
C ASP A 24 7.82 34.50 -6.92
N ASP A 25 7.82 34.09 -5.66
CA ASP A 25 8.56 32.89 -5.24
C ASP A 25 8.14 31.66 -6.06
N LYS A 26 9.11 30.90 -6.54
CA LYS A 26 8.86 29.60 -7.18
C LYS A 26 8.36 28.56 -6.19
N ASN A 27 8.83 28.64 -4.93
CA ASN A 27 8.49 27.71 -3.88
C ASN A 27 7.38 28.23 -2.99
N ILE A 28 6.61 27.32 -2.41
CA ILE A 28 5.59 27.65 -1.41
C ILE A 28 6.21 27.75 -0.01
N THR A 29 5.60 28.58 0.81
CA THR A 29 5.90 28.76 2.23
C THR A 29 4.71 28.31 3.07
N GLY A 30 4.94 27.75 4.25
CA GLY A 30 3.91 27.37 5.21
C GLY A 30 3.60 28.50 6.19
N PHE A 31 2.33 28.63 6.59
CA PHE A 31 1.85 29.64 7.53
C PHE A 31 0.88 29.01 8.53
N ILE A 32 0.96 29.46 9.78
CA ILE A 32 -0.04 29.19 10.82
C ILE A 32 -1.05 30.33 10.77
N VAL A 33 -2.28 30.04 10.36
CA VAL A 33 -3.33 31.04 10.15
C VAL A 33 -4.47 30.79 11.13
N PRO A 34 -4.64 31.64 12.18
CA PRO A 34 -5.79 31.55 13.06
C PRO A 34 -7.10 31.81 12.29
N ASN A 35 -8.12 30.99 12.57
CA ASN A 35 -9.45 31.13 11.97
C ASN A 35 -10.26 32.14 12.76
N GLU A 36 -10.07 33.43 12.45
CA GLU A 36 -10.75 34.55 13.06
C GLU A 36 -11.71 35.18 12.06
N SER A 37 -12.97 35.36 12.45
CA SER A 37 -14.05 35.85 11.58
C SER A 37 -13.81 37.29 11.09
N ASN A 38 -13.02 38.08 11.81
CA ASN A 38 -12.67 39.47 11.45
C ASN A 38 -11.41 39.57 10.56
N ASN A 39 -10.79 38.48 10.19
CA ASN A 39 -9.55 38.43 9.41
C ASN A 39 -9.77 37.96 7.95
N GLY A 40 -10.92 38.25 7.37
CA GLY A 40 -11.21 37.99 5.95
C GLY A 40 -11.30 36.50 5.57
N ILE A 41 -11.46 35.61 6.54
CA ILE A 41 -11.66 34.20 6.29
C ILE A 41 -13.14 33.87 6.24
N THR A 42 -13.59 33.25 5.16
CA THR A 42 -14.96 32.76 5.01
C THR A 42 -14.98 31.31 4.57
N LEU A 43 -16.01 30.59 4.99
CA LEU A 43 -16.18 29.17 4.68
C LEU A 43 -17.34 28.97 3.74
N GLY A 44 -17.19 28.05 2.79
CA GLY A 44 -18.30 27.56 1.98
C GLY A 44 -19.23 26.62 2.75
N ASP A 45 -20.27 26.16 2.09
CA ASP A 45 -21.19 25.16 2.63
C ASP A 45 -20.49 23.80 2.82
N GLU A 46 -21.14 22.90 3.56
CA GLU A 46 -20.69 21.50 3.65
C GLU A 46 -20.78 20.81 2.28
N GLU A 47 -19.68 20.19 1.87
CA GLU A 47 -19.61 19.48 0.60
C GLU A 47 -20.50 18.22 0.61
N LYS A 48 -21.24 18.00 -0.47
CA LYS A 48 -22.04 16.79 -0.68
C LYS A 48 -21.14 15.68 -1.19
N LYS A 49 -20.80 14.73 -0.34
CA LYS A 49 -19.83 13.66 -0.61
C LYS A 49 -20.52 12.31 -0.81
N LEU A 50 -19.84 11.38 -1.49
CA LEU A 50 -20.27 9.98 -1.64
C LEU A 50 -20.36 9.27 -0.29
N GLY A 51 -19.36 9.46 0.59
CA GLY A 51 -19.24 8.87 1.90
C GLY A 51 -18.61 9.81 2.91
N ILE A 52 -18.23 9.28 4.07
CA ILE A 52 -17.69 10.05 5.22
C ILE A 52 -18.51 11.28 5.56
N HIS A 53 -19.85 11.13 5.60
CA HIS A 53 -20.79 12.22 5.80
C HIS A 53 -20.65 12.90 7.15
N SER A 54 -20.17 12.20 8.17
CA SER A 54 -19.91 12.74 9.51
C SER A 54 -18.67 13.65 9.59
N SER A 55 -17.84 13.68 8.54
CA SER A 55 -16.66 14.54 8.49
C SER A 55 -17.01 15.86 7.80
N SER A 56 -16.86 17.00 8.52
CA SER A 56 -16.99 18.33 7.90
C SER A 56 -15.94 18.52 6.82
N THR A 57 -16.37 18.99 5.66
CA THR A 57 -15.48 19.29 4.53
C THR A 57 -16.03 20.51 3.82
N ARG A 58 -15.26 21.59 3.74
CA ARG A 58 -15.70 22.86 3.17
C ARG A 58 -14.62 23.49 2.31
N GLN A 59 -15.02 24.48 1.50
CA GLN A 59 -14.12 25.44 0.89
C GLN A 59 -13.71 26.49 1.93
N VAL A 60 -12.50 27.02 1.80
CA VAL A 60 -11.98 28.11 2.64
C VAL A 60 -11.52 29.23 1.71
N PHE A 61 -12.04 30.43 1.93
CA PHE A 61 -11.70 31.64 1.18
C PHE A 61 -10.91 32.56 2.08
N PHE A 62 -9.81 33.10 1.57
CA PHE A 62 -8.96 34.10 2.23
C PHE A 62 -9.07 35.41 1.43
N ASN A 63 -9.64 36.44 2.03
CA ASN A 63 -9.81 37.75 1.42
C ASN A 63 -8.98 38.77 2.19
N GLU A 64 -7.81 39.13 1.66
CA GLU A 64 -6.85 40.03 2.30
C GLU A 64 -6.51 39.62 3.75
N THR A 65 -6.49 38.31 4.01
CA THR A 65 -6.20 37.73 5.33
C THR A 65 -4.79 38.13 5.78
N LYS A 66 -4.71 38.81 6.91
CA LYS A 66 -3.44 39.25 7.48
C LYS A 66 -2.86 38.13 8.35
N VAL A 67 -1.62 37.80 8.10
CA VAL A 67 -0.87 36.75 8.86
C VAL A 67 0.39 37.39 9.40
N PRO A 68 0.62 37.40 10.73
CA PRO A 68 1.85 37.89 11.33
C PRO A 68 3.08 37.17 10.78
N VAL A 69 4.19 37.85 10.64
CA VAL A 69 5.43 37.27 10.08
C VAL A 69 5.95 36.12 10.95
N GLU A 70 5.78 36.21 12.26
CA GLU A 70 6.12 35.17 13.25
C GLU A 70 5.30 33.88 13.09
N ASN A 71 4.18 33.93 12.40
CA ASN A 71 3.37 32.75 12.07
C ASN A 71 3.85 32.01 10.81
N MET A 72 4.97 32.44 10.23
CA MET A 72 5.63 31.69 9.17
C MET A 72 6.16 30.36 9.71
N LEU A 73 5.71 29.27 9.15
CA LEU A 73 6.10 27.91 9.54
C LEU A 73 7.46 27.56 8.89
N SER A 74 8.52 27.55 9.70
CA SER A 74 9.90 27.31 9.26
C SER A 74 10.43 28.44 8.33
N ARG A 75 11.21 28.14 7.32
CA ARG A 75 11.88 29.12 6.44
C ARG A 75 11.04 29.42 5.19
N ARG A 76 11.16 30.65 4.67
CA ARG A 76 10.59 31.01 3.36
C ARG A 76 11.00 29.99 2.29
N GLY A 77 10.04 29.53 1.50
CA GLY A 77 10.26 28.54 0.43
C GLY A 77 10.38 27.08 0.89
N SER A 78 10.24 26.76 2.19
CA SER A 78 10.35 25.38 2.71
C SER A 78 9.00 24.62 2.76
N GLY A 79 7.91 25.26 2.37
CA GLY A 79 6.55 24.73 2.52
C GLY A 79 6.33 23.40 1.79
N PHE A 80 6.92 23.21 0.62
CA PHE A 80 6.79 21.95 -0.13
C PHE A 80 7.37 20.77 0.65
N LYS A 81 8.54 20.93 1.26
CA LYS A 81 9.18 19.87 2.06
C LYS A 81 8.31 19.51 3.28
N ILE A 82 7.73 20.51 3.95
CA ILE A 82 6.84 20.29 5.10
C ILE A 82 5.57 19.54 4.65
N ALA A 83 4.94 19.99 3.56
CA ALA A 83 3.75 19.36 3.03
C ALA A 83 3.97 17.88 2.64
N VAL A 84 5.07 17.57 1.93
CA VAL A 84 5.38 16.19 1.51
C VAL A 84 5.64 15.28 2.72
N ASN A 85 6.36 15.75 3.75
CA ASN A 85 6.58 14.95 4.96
C ASN A 85 5.28 14.70 5.73
N SER A 86 4.39 15.69 5.81
CA SER A 86 3.05 15.51 6.37
C SER A 86 2.25 14.45 5.60
N LEU A 87 2.34 14.46 4.25
CA LEU A 87 1.70 13.45 3.41
C LEU A 87 2.24 12.04 3.64
N ASN A 88 3.54 11.87 3.87
CA ASN A 88 4.09 10.53 4.16
C ASN A 88 3.53 9.96 5.46
N VAL A 89 3.41 10.78 6.50
CA VAL A 89 2.75 10.39 7.77
C VAL A 89 1.26 10.11 7.53
N GLY A 90 0.58 10.93 6.74
CA GLY A 90 -0.82 10.74 6.36
C GLY A 90 -1.04 9.41 5.65
N ARG A 91 -0.16 9.00 4.74
CA ARG A 91 -0.24 7.75 3.98
C ARG A 91 -0.18 6.50 4.87
N ILE A 92 0.79 6.42 5.79
CA ILE A 92 0.89 5.28 6.70
C ILE A 92 -0.27 5.25 7.71
N LYS A 93 -0.72 6.41 8.18
CA LYS A 93 -1.93 6.52 9.03
C LYS A 93 -3.19 6.07 8.31
N LEU A 94 -3.34 6.42 7.03
CA LEU A 94 -4.44 5.96 6.20
C LEU A 94 -4.42 4.44 6.05
N ALA A 95 -3.26 3.84 5.78
CA ALA A 95 -3.12 2.39 5.73
C ALA A 95 -3.56 1.74 7.05
N ALA A 96 -3.08 2.24 8.19
CA ALA A 96 -3.48 1.74 9.52
C ALA A 96 -4.99 1.87 9.78
N ALA A 97 -5.61 3.00 9.39
CA ALA A 97 -7.05 3.19 9.56
C ALA A 97 -7.87 2.22 8.68
N CYS A 98 -7.42 1.94 7.45
CA CYS A 98 -8.06 0.96 6.58
C CYS A 98 -7.97 -0.46 7.15
N LEU A 99 -6.90 -0.84 7.86
CA LEU A 99 -6.76 -2.17 8.46
C LEU A 99 -7.83 -2.45 9.52
N ASP A 100 -8.16 -1.48 10.37
CA ASP A 100 -9.24 -1.65 11.34
C ASP A 100 -10.60 -1.85 10.64
N ALA A 101 -10.85 -1.06 9.61
CA ALA A 101 -12.06 -1.21 8.80
C ALA A 101 -12.13 -2.57 8.09
N GLN A 102 -11.00 -3.07 7.53
CA GLN A 102 -10.91 -4.40 6.92
C GLN A 102 -11.25 -5.51 7.93
N LYS A 103 -10.69 -5.45 9.14
CA LYS A 103 -10.98 -6.40 10.24
C LYS A 103 -12.46 -6.41 10.62
N ARG A 104 -13.06 -5.22 10.72
CA ARG A 104 -14.48 -5.08 11.07
C ARG A 104 -15.39 -5.62 9.97
N VAL A 105 -15.14 -5.23 8.70
CA VAL A 105 -15.95 -5.71 7.56
C VAL A 105 -15.83 -7.23 7.43
N THR A 106 -14.62 -7.78 7.54
CA THR A 106 -14.40 -9.23 7.51
C THR A 106 -15.15 -9.92 8.66
N SER A 107 -15.09 -9.38 9.88
CA SER A 107 -15.79 -9.94 11.04
C SER A 107 -17.31 -9.94 10.85
N TYR A 108 -17.88 -8.83 10.39
CA TYR A 108 -19.32 -8.77 10.10
C TYR A 108 -19.73 -9.73 8.98
N ALA A 109 -18.92 -9.86 7.93
CA ALA A 109 -19.17 -10.82 6.85
C ALA A 109 -19.20 -12.27 7.37
N VAL A 110 -18.24 -12.64 8.22
CA VAL A 110 -18.17 -13.97 8.86
C VAL A 110 -19.37 -14.22 9.76
N GLN A 111 -19.74 -13.26 10.61
CA GLN A 111 -20.89 -13.35 11.52
C GLN A 111 -22.18 -13.55 10.75
N TYR A 112 -22.44 -12.68 9.77
CA TYR A 112 -23.64 -12.79 8.95
C TYR A 112 -23.69 -14.13 8.18
N ALA A 113 -22.58 -14.55 7.58
CA ALA A 113 -22.52 -15.81 6.87
C ALA A 113 -22.69 -17.04 7.78
N SER A 114 -22.30 -16.96 9.03
CA SER A 114 -22.48 -18.01 10.05
C SER A 114 -23.93 -18.13 10.57
N GLU A 115 -24.72 -17.07 10.42
CA GLU A 115 -26.13 -17.04 10.86
C GLU A 115 -27.10 -17.26 9.70
N ARG A 116 -26.82 -16.70 8.53
CA ARG A 116 -27.71 -16.73 7.37
C ARG A 116 -27.81 -18.13 6.79
N ILE A 117 -29.06 -18.60 6.65
CA ILE A 117 -29.36 -19.90 6.03
C ILE A 117 -29.99 -19.69 4.66
N GLN A 118 -29.46 -20.36 3.64
CA GLN A 118 -30.02 -20.51 2.30
C GLN A 118 -29.81 -21.96 1.86
N PHE A 119 -30.77 -22.51 1.08
CA PHE A 119 -30.70 -23.89 0.61
C PHE A 119 -30.50 -24.90 1.77
N ASN A 120 -31.13 -24.62 2.91
CA ASN A 120 -31.03 -25.42 4.16
C ASN A 120 -29.61 -25.51 4.76
N THR A 121 -28.72 -24.59 4.41
CA THR A 121 -27.32 -24.59 4.84
C THR A 121 -26.93 -23.17 5.23
N LYS A 122 -26.08 -23.02 6.27
CA LYS A 122 -25.45 -21.73 6.58
C LYS A 122 -24.58 -21.31 5.43
N ILE A 123 -24.66 -20.04 5.01
CA ILE A 123 -23.94 -19.64 3.79
C ILE A 123 -22.42 -19.69 3.95
N ILE A 124 -21.88 -19.62 5.18
CA ILE A 124 -20.45 -19.80 5.46
C ILE A 124 -19.93 -21.20 5.04
N ASP A 125 -20.81 -22.20 4.93
CA ASP A 125 -20.43 -23.57 4.58
C ASP A 125 -20.31 -23.78 3.07
N PHE A 126 -20.76 -22.83 2.25
CA PHE A 126 -20.52 -22.87 0.81
C PHE A 126 -19.10 -22.46 0.46
N GLU A 127 -18.42 -23.23 -0.38
CA GLU A 127 -17.04 -22.97 -0.80
C GLU A 127 -16.88 -21.58 -1.44
N ALA A 128 -17.89 -21.10 -2.17
CA ALA A 128 -17.90 -19.75 -2.75
C ALA A 128 -17.83 -18.63 -1.68
N ILE A 129 -18.40 -18.85 -0.50
CA ILE A 129 -18.33 -17.90 0.62
C ILE A 129 -17.02 -18.08 1.41
N LYS A 130 -16.58 -19.33 1.62
CA LYS A 130 -15.28 -19.64 2.23
C LYS A 130 -14.14 -18.96 1.49
N GLU A 131 -14.13 -19.01 0.16
CA GLU A 131 -13.16 -18.30 -0.67
C GLU A 131 -13.11 -16.81 -0.37
N LYS A 132 -14.30 -16.14 -0.35
CA LYS A 132 -14.38 -14.70 -0.10
C LYS A 132 -13.80 -14.31 1.26
N VAL A 133 -14.27 -14.94 2.34
CA VAL A 133 -13.81 -14.60 3.70
C VAL A 133 -12.34 -14.95 3.91
N ALA A 134 -11.83 -16.00 3.27
CA ALA A 134 -10.42 -16.38 3.32
C ALA A 134 -9.54 -15.34 2.62
N ILE A 135 -9.93 -14.82 1.45
CA ILE A 135 -9.21 -13.77 0.74
C ILE A 135 -9.25 -12.46 1.55
N MET A 136 -10.42 -12.04 2.06
CA MET A 136 -10.56 -10.86 2.91
C MET A 136 -9.62 -10.92 4.11
N ALA A 137 -9.55 -12.05 4.79
CA ALA A 137 -8.66 -12.24 5.94
C ALA A 137 -7.19 -12.28 5.55
N THR A 138 -6.85 -12.89 4.42
CA THR A 138 -5.49 -12.96 3.91
C THR A 138 -4.94 -11.58 3.57
N ASP A 139 -5.68 -10.79 2.79
CA ASP A 139 -5.28 -9.45 2.40
C ASP A 139 -5.14 -8.54 3.64
N THR A 140 -6.03 -8.67 4.63
CA THR A 140 -5.94 -7.97 5.92
C THR A 140 -4.68 -8.35 6.71
N TYR A 141 -4.37 -9.66 6.85
CA TYR A 141 -3.18 -10.14 7.55
C TYR A 141 -1.87 -9.64 6.92
N VAL A 142 -1.80 -9.69 5.61
CA VAL A 142 -0.64 -9.24 4.84
C VAL A 142 -0.48 -7.73 4.93
N GLY A 143 -1.57 -6.97 4.78
CA GLY A 143 -1.59 -5.52 4.96
C GLY A 143 -1.14 -5.09 6.35
N GLU A 144 -1.61 -5.78 7.39
CA GLU A 144 -1.19 -5.55 8.76
C GLU A 144 0.32 -5.82 8.93
N SER A 145 0.81 -6.94 8.41
CA SER A 145 2.23 -7.31 8.48
C SER A 145 3.13 -6.25 7.87
N ALA A 146 2.76 -5.74 6.69
CA ALA A 146 3.51 -4.71 5.99
C ALA A 146 3.45 -3.34 6.69
N THR A 147 2.29 -2.96 7.22
CA THR A 147 2.12 -1.68 7.92
C THR A 147 2.91 -1.62 9.22
N TYR A 148 2.84 -2.67 10.04
CA TYR A 148 3.62 -2.72 11.29
C TYR A 148 5.12 -2.83 11.04
N ARG A 149 5.55 -3.51 9.98
CA ARG A 149 6.96 -3.51 9.56
C ARG A 149 7.43 -2.09 9.25
N ALA A 150 6.74 -1.37 8.36
CA ALA A 150 7.11 -0.01 8.00
C ALA A 150 7.08 0.95 9.19
N ALA A 151 6.08 0.83 10.07
CA ALA A 151 5.99 1.65 11.28
C ALA A 151 7.18 1.40 12.20
N LYS A 152 7.59 0.14 12.39
CA LYS A 152 8.75 -0.21 13.21
C LYS A 152 10.06 0.26 12.59
N ASP A 153 10.23 0.09 11.29
CA ASP A 153 11.42 0.55 10.56
C ASP A 153 11.57 2.08 10.67
N ILE A 154 10.48 2.84 10.56
CA ILE A 154 10.45 4.30 10.76
C ILE A 154 10.85 4.66 12.20
N GLU A 155 10.25 4.01 13.20
CA GLU A 155 10.54 4.24 14.63
C GLU A 155 12.02 3.99 14.94
N ASP A 156 12.56 2.86 14.48
CA ASP A 156 13.97 2.51 14.68
C ASP A 156 14.89 3.52 14.00
N ARG A 157 14.52 4.01 12.83
CA ARG A 157 15.31 5.03 12.12
C ARG A 157 15.29 6.36 12.82
N ILE A 158 14.16 6.80 13.33
CA ILE A 158 14.05 8.02 14.15
C ILE A 158 14.96 7.90 15.37
N LYS A 159 14.92 6.77 16.08
CA LYS A 159 15.75 6.51 17.23
C LYS A 159 17.25 6.56 16.90
N ILE A 160 17.69 5.84 15.85
CA ILE A 160 19.10 5.85 15.41
C ILE A 160 19.58 7.26 15.12
N ARG A 161 18.78 8.09 14.46
CA ARG A 161 19.12 9.48 14.16
C ARG A 161 19.21 10.34 15.41
N HIS A 162 18.26 10.17 16.33
CA HIS A 162 18.27 10.88 17.61
C HIS A 162 19.51 10.52 18.45
N ASP A 163 19.82 9.23 18.56
CA ASP A 163 20.99 8.73 19.28
C ASP A 163 22.32 9.19 18.64
N SER A 164 22.30 9.54 17.35
CA SER A 164 23.44 10.11 16.62
C SER A 164 23.59 11.63 16.81
N GLY A 165 22.81 12.26 17.70
CA GLY A 165 22.93 13.66 18.08
C GLY A 165 22.09 14.66 17.26
N ASN A 166 21.18 14.19 16.39
CA ASN A 166 20.23 15.07 15.73
C ASN A 166 19.15 15.53 16.72
N SER A 167 18.54 16.70 16.49
CA SER A 167 17.37 17.11 17.26
C SER A 167 16.22 16.14 17.08
N PHE A 168 15.31 16.05 18.05
CA PHE A 168 14.12 15.22 17.98
C PHE A 168 13.30 15.52 16.70
N GLN A 169 13.02 16.78 16.45
CA GLN A 169 12.27 17.22 15.29
C GLN A 169 12.94 16.84 13.96
N GLU A 170 14.26 16.97 13.84
CA GLU A 170 14.99 16.59 12.63
C GLU A 170 15.01 15.07 12.45
N SER A 171 15.13 14.33 13.54
CA SER A 171 15.11 12.87 13.54
C SER A 171 13.76 12.32 13.04
N GLU A 172 12.64 12.90 13.52
CA GLU A 172 11.29 12.54 13.06
C GLU A 172 11.11 12.83 11.55
N LEU A 173 11.40 14.06 11.13
CA LEU A 173 11.22 14.47 9.73
C LEU A 173 12.05 13.61 8.78
N LYS A 174 13.33 13.38 9.11
CA LYS A 174 14.22 12.59 8.28
C LYS A 174 13.95 11.09 8.34
N GLY A 175 13.53 10.57 9.48
CA GLY A 175 13.16 9.18 9.67
C GLY A 175 11.97 8.81 8.78
N VAL A 176 10.93 9.62 8.78
CA VAL A 176 9.75 9.41 7.91
C VAL A 176 10.09 9.60 6.43
N GLU A 177 10.89 10.64 6.08
CA GLU A 177 11.31 10.91 4.69
C GLU A 177 12.04 9.72 4.07
N GLU A 178 12.81 8.98 4.84
CA GLU A 178 13.57 7.83 4.37
C GLU A 178 12.68 6.68 3.89
N TYR A 179 11.51 6.48 4.53
CA TYR A 179 10.51 5.45 4.20
C TYR A 179 9.31 5.97 3.38
N ALA A 180 9.51 7.07 2.65
CA ALA A 180 8.46 7.65 1.80
C ALA A 180 7.97 6.69 0.70
N ILE A 181 8.83 5.78 0.23
CA ILE A 181 8.50 4.75 -0.75
C ILE A 181 7.51 3.77 -0.13
N GLU A 182 7.84 3.19 1.01
CA GLU A 182 7.04 2.22 1.75
C GLU A 182 5.68 2.83 2.15
N CYS A 183 5.66 4.08 2.63
CA CYS A 183 4.41 4.81 2.91
C CYS A 183 3.51 4.91 1.67
N SER A 184 4.09 5.15 0.49
CA SER A 184 3.36 5.24 -0.78
C SER A 184 2.82 3.87 -1.22
N LEU A 185 3.63 2.80 -1.15
CA LEU A 185 3.21 1.44 -1.48
C LEU A 185 2.06 0.97 -0.59
N LEU A 186 2.18 1.17 0.73
CA LEU A 186 1.18 0.78 1.71
C LEU A 186 -0.14 1.53 1.50
N LYS A 187 -0.09 2.83 1.24
CA LYS A 187 -1.29 3.63 0.97
C LYS A 187 -2.05 3.07 -0.23
N VAL A 188 -1.35 2.69 -1.29
CA VAL A 188 -1.96 2.10 -2.49
C VAL A 188 -2.57 0.75 -2.17
N ALA A 189 -1.75 -0.20 -1.73
CA ALA A 189 -2.17 -1.58 -1.49
C ALA A 189 -3.38 -1.64 -0.54
N ILE A 190 -3.26 -1.07 0.65
CA ILE A 190 -4.24 -1.25 1.71
C ILE A 190 -5.55 -0.47 1.43
N SER A 191 -5.48 0.68 0.73
CA SER A 191 -6.71 1.38 0.32
C SER A 191 -7.46 0.66 -0.81
N GLU A 192 -6.78 -0.07 -1.68
CA GLU A 192 -7.39 -0.91 -2.71
C GLU A 192 -7.95 -2.21 -2.09
N ASP A 193 -7.20 -2.86 -1.22
CA ASP A 193 -7.69 -4.03 -0.47
C ASP A 193 -8.93 -3.67 0.36
N MET A 194 -8.95 -2.50 1.01
CA MET A 194 -10.13 -2.05 1.76
C MET A 194 -11.37 -1.91 0.86
N GLN A 195 -11.20 -1.37 -0.36
CA GLN A 195 -12.30 -1.26 -1.31
C GLN A 195 -12.81 -2.65 -1.75
N ASN A 196 -11.89 -3.57 -2.04
CA ASN A 196 -12.22 -4.93 -2.44
C ASN A 196 -12.92 -5.69 -1.30
N ILE A 197 -12.42 -5.57 -0.07
CA ILE A 197 -13.01 -6.19 1.12
C ILE A 197 -14.40 -5.62 1.41
N ALA A 198 -14.60 -4.32 1.25
CA ALA A 198 -15.92 -3.70 1.43
C ALA A 198 -16.91 -4.17 0.37
N ASP A 199 -16.47 -4.33 -0.88
CA ASP A 199 -17.27 -4.85 -1.98
C ASP A 199 -17.68 -6.30 -1.73
N GLU A 200 -16.74 -7.14 -1.33
CA GLU A 200 -17.04 -8.53 -0.95
C GLU A 200 -17.91 -8.62 0.31
N GLY A 201 -17.77 -7.67 1.24
CA GLY A 201 -18.67 -7.54 2.39
C GLY A 201 -20.13 -7.34 1.96
N ILE A 202 -20.40 -6.43 1.02
CA ILE A 202 -21.73 -6.26 0.40
C ILE A 202 -22.19 -7.56 -0.25
N GLN A 203 -21.29 -8.20 -1.01
CA GLN A 203 -21.62 -9.43 -1.75
C GLN A 203 -22.01 -10.58 -0.81
N VAL A 204 -21.31 -10.76 0.31
CA VAL A 204 -21.63 -11.78 1.33
C VAL A 204 -22.99 -11.51 1.98
N PHE A 205 -23.33 -10.25 2.24
CA PHE A 205 -24.62 -9.86 2.79
C PHE A 205 -25.77 -9.95 1.75
N GLY A 206 -25.46 -10.01 0.45
CA GLY A 206 -26.46 -10.04 -0.62
C GLY A 206 -27.35 -8.79 -0.61
N GLY A 207 -28.65 -8.93 -0.77
CA GLY A 207 -29.59 -7.79 -0.76
C GLY A 207 -29.51 -6.94 0.50
N MET A 208 -29.23 -7.53 1.66
CA MET A 208 -29.02 -6.79 2.91
C MET A 208 -27.77 -5.93 2.87
N GLY A 209 -26.73 -6.32 2.16
CA GLY A 209 -25.53 -5.52 1.98
C GLY A 209 -25.74 -4.26 1.14
N PHE A 210 -26.76 -4.26 0.29
CA PHE A 210 -27.15 -3.10 -0.52
C PHE A 210 -28.12 -2.16 0.23
N SER A 211 -28.71 -2.63 1.33
CA SER A 211 -29.60 -1.83 2.17
C SER A 211 -28.82 -0.95 3.14
N ALA A 212 -29.30 0.28 3.34
CA ALA A 212 -28.76 1.21 4.34
C ALA A 212 -29.06 0.77 5.80
N GLU A 213 -29.76 -0.34 6.01
CA GLU A 213 -30.01 -0.92 7.33
C GLU A 213 -28.81 -1.70 7.89
N THR A 214 -27.81 -1.98 7.05
CA THR A 214 -26.58 -2.67 7.45
C THR A 214 -25.35 -1.79 7.22
N PRO A 215 -24.24 -2.02 7.91
CA PRO A 215 -23.05 -1.17 7.78
C PRO A 215 -22.25 -1.36 6.49
N MET A 216 -22.63 -2.32 5.63
CA MET A 216 -21.83 -2.68 4.45
C MET A 216 -21.84 -1.60 3.37
N GLU A 217 -23.02 -1.02 3.07
CA GLU A 217 -23.13 0.03 2.05
C GLU A 217 -22.36 1.29 2.46
N SER A 218 -22.41 1.68 3.73
CA SER A 218 -21.65 2.84 4.24
C SER A 218 -20.14 2.56 4.25
N ALA A 219 -19.70 1.37 4.63
CA ALA A 219 -18.30 0.97 4.59
C ALA A 219 -17.74 1.09 3.16
N TRP A 220 -18.52 0.65 2.16
CA TRP A 220 -18.13 0.74 0.75
C TRP A 220 -18.03 2.18 0.26
N ARG A 221 -19.01 3.04 0.61
CA ARG A 221 -18.98 4.46 0.23
C ARG A 221 -17.83 5.21 0.92
N ASP A 222 -17.64 4.95 2.20
CA ASP A 222 -16.67 5.67 3.03
C ASP A 222 -15.23 5.33 2.65
N CYS A 223 -14.91 4.08 2.32
CA CYS A 223 -13.54 3.69 1.96
C CYS A 223 -13.12 4.20 0.57
N ARG A 224 -14.08 4.56 -0.31
CA ARG A 224 -13.79 4.95 -1.70
C ARG A 224 -12.83 6.13 -1.81
N ILE A 225 -12.91 7.09 -0.89
CA ILE A 225 -12.05 8.26 -0.87
C ILE A 225 -10.58 7.90 -0.59
N GLY A 226 -10.32 6.77 0.08
CA GLY A 226 -8.99 6.28 0.41
C GLY A 226 -8.06 6.15 -0.78
N ARG A 227 -8.59 5.91 -1.98
CA ARG A 227 -7.82 5.83 -3.22
C ARG A 227 -7.54 7.19 -3.87
N ILE A 228 -8.14 8.29 -3.36
CA ILE A 228 -8.10 9.62 -3.98
C ILE A 228 -7.25 10.60 -3.16
N TYR A 229 -7.53 10.78 -1.86
CA TYR A 229 -6.79 11.73 -1.04
C TYR A 229 -5.41 11.16 -0.60
N GLU A 230 -4.58 12.00 0.05
CA GLU A 230 -3.17 11.71 0.36
C GLU A 230 -2.31 11.41 -0.90
N GLY A 231 -2.73 12.02 -2.04
CA GLY A 231 -2.28 11.70 -3.38
C GLY A 231 -3.01 10.48 -3.95
N THR A 232 -3.49 10.58 -5.20
CA THR A 232 -4.19 9.44 -5.81
C THR A 232 -3.30 8.20 -5.85
N ASN A 233 -3.89 7.02 -5.98
CA ASN A 233 -3.13 5.78 -6.04
C ASN A 233 -2.17 5.75 -7.23
N GLU A 234 -2.55 6.35 -8.35
CA GLU A 234 -1.69 6.52 -9.54
C GLU A 234 -0.46 7.38 -9.21
N ILE A 235 -0.65 8.53 -8.55
CA ILE A 235 0.46 9.40 -8.12
C ILE A 235 1.39 8.66 -7.16
N ASN A 236 0.86 7.92 -6.18
CA ASN A 236 1.67 7.17 -5.23
C ASN A 236 2.47 6.04 -5.89
N ARG A 237 1.89 5.34 -6.89
CA ARG A 237 2.60 4.36 -7.71
C ARG A 237 3.77 5.00 -8.45
N MET A 238 3.54 6.10 -9.14
CA MET A 238 4.60 6.82 -9.85
C MET A 238 5.67 7.36 -8.89
N LEU A 239 5.28 7.90 -7.74
CA LEU A 239 6.21 8.39 -6.73
C LEU A 239 7.12 7.29 -6.19
N SER A 240 6.60 6.10 -5.88
CA SER A 240 7.38 5.00 -5.30
C SER A 240 8.51 4.56 -6.24
N VAL A 241 8.21 4.30 -7.50
CA VAL A 241 9.20 3.90 -8.50
C VAL A 241 10.13 5.06 -8.85
N GLY A 242 9.61 6.27 -9.05
CA GLY A 242 10.42 7.46 -9.36
C GLY A 242 11.40 7.81 -8.25
N MET A 243 11.00 7.72 -6.97
CA MET A 243 11.91 7.93 -5.84
C MET A 243 12.98 6.83 -5.74
N LEU A 244 12.61 5.56 -6.00
CA LEU A 244 13.56 4.46 -5.99
C LEU A 244 14.63 4.65 -7.07
N ILE A 245 14.24 4.99 -8.30
CA ILE A 245 15.15 5.27 -9.41
C ILE A 245 16.06 6.45 -9.09
N LYS A 246 15.51 7.56 -8.55
CA LYS A 246 16.31 8.72 -8.14
C LYS A 246 17.33 8.39 -7.04
N LYS A 247 16.97 7.56 -6.06
CA LYS A 247 17.90 7.06 -5.03
C LYS A 247 19.01 6.21 -5.66
N ALA A 248 18.66 5.34 -6.62
CA ALA A 248 19.62 4.51 -7.36
C ALA A 248 20.59 5.35 -8.18
N MET A 249 20.09 6.30 -8.97
CA MET A 249 20.93 7.20 -9.81
C MET A 249 21.86 8.08 -8.98
N LYS A 250 21.48 8.43 -7.74
CA LYS A 250 22.34 9.19 -6.80
C LYS A 250 23.31 8.30 -6.02
N GLY A 251 23.32 6.99 -6.27
CA GLY A 251 24.17 6.05 -5.54
C GLY A 251 23.77 5.82 -4.06
N HIS A 252 22.55 6.25 -3.68
CA HIS A 252 22.05 6.02 -2.32
C HIS A 252 21.59 4.57 -2.12
N ILE A 253 21.32 3.87 -3.21
CA ILE A 253 20.94 2.44 -3.24
C ILE A 253 21.79 1.79 -4.34
N ASP A 254 22.45 0.69 -4.03
CA ASP A 254 23.10 -0.16 -5.04
C ASP A 254 22.03 -0.90 -5.84
N PHE A 255 21.66 -0.34 -6.97
CA PHE A 255 20.68 -0.91 -7.89
C PHE A 255 21.34 -1.51 -9.13
N ILE A 256 22.39 -0.87 -9.64
CA ILE A 256 23.01 -1.23 -10.93
C ILE A 256 23.69 -2.59 -10.84
N ASN A 257 24.48 -2.85 -9.79
CA ASN A 257 25.18 -4.12 -9.65
C ASN A 257 24.23 -5.32 -9.54
N PRO A 258 23.17 -5.31 -8.69
CA PRO A 258 22.18 -6.38 -8.68
C PRO A 258 21.44 -6.55 -10.02
N ALA A 259 21.07 -5.45 -10.69
CA ALA A 259 20.41 -5.53 -12.00
C ALA A 259 21.31 -6.15 -13.09
N THR A 260 22.60 -5.81 -13.08
CA THR A 260 23.59 -6.39 -13.99
C THR A 260 23.77 -7.89 -13.73
N LYS A 261 23.88 -8.30 -12.46
CA LYS A 261 23.96 -9.73 -12.09
C LYS A 261 22.74 -10.53 -12.58
N VAL A 262 21.55 -9.94 -12.51
CA VAL A 262 20.33 -10.59 -13.02
C VAL A 262 20.38 -10.69 -14.55
N ALA A 263 20.87 -9.67 -15.26
CA ALA A 263 21.05 -9.72 -16.70
C ALA A 263 22.07 -10.80 -17.11
N ASP A 264 23.19 -10.94 -16.41
CA ASP A 264 24.20 -11.97 -16.63
C ASP A 264 23.63 -13.38 -16.34
N GLU A 265 22.82 -13.52 -15.27
CA GLU A 265 22.13 -14.77 -14.95
C GLU A 265 21.17 -15.21 -16.06
N LEU A 266 20.50 -14.26 -16.72
CA LEU A 266 19.60 -14.56 -17.82
C LEU A 266 20.33 -15.02 -19.08
N MET A 267 21.52 -14.51 -19.32
CA MET A 267 22.38 -14.89 -20.46
C MET A 267 23.12 -16.20 -20.21
N GLY A 268 23.24 -16.62 -18.94
CA GLY A 268 23.90 -17.85 -18.54
C GLY A 268 23.05 -19.11 -18.73
N ILE A 269 23.69 -20.26 -18.63
CA ILE A 269 23.01 -21.55 -18.65
C ILE A 269 22.22 -21.71 -17.33
N PRO A 270 20.91 -22.02 -17.39
CA PRO A 270 20.12 -22.25 -16.20
C PRO A 270 20.71 -23.40 -15.35
N SER A 271 20.80 -23.22 -14.03
CA SER A 271 21.08 -24.33 -13.14
C SER A 271 19.90 -25.30 -13.18
N PHE A 272 20.19 -26.58 -13.29
CA PHE A 272 19.23 -27.68 -13.21
C PHE A 272 19.17 -28.28 -11.80
N GLU A 273 19.90 -27.73 -10.85
CA GLU A 273 19.85 -28.19 -9.46
C GLU A 273 18.46 -27.96 -8.88
N VAL A 274 17.91 -29.00 -8.26
CA VAL A 274 16.68 -28.90 -7.50
C VAL A 274 17.06 -28.33 -6.13
N PRO A 275 16.46 -27.18 -5.73
CA PRO A 275 16.75 -26.61 -4.42
C PRO A 275 16.26 -27.54 -3.30
N ASP A 276 16.96 -27.53 -2.18
CA ASP A 276 16.47 -28.19 -0.97
C ASP A 276 15.27 -27.35 -0.43
N LEU A 277 14.11 -27.98 -0.39
CA LEU A 277 12.85 -27.39 0.07
C LEU A 277 12.40 -27.96 1.42
N THR A 278 13.27 -28.63 2.16
CA THR A 278 12.93 -29.30 3.43
C THR A 278 12.72 -28.30 4.58
N GLU A 279 13.37 -27.14 4.53
CA GLU A 279 13.21 -26.11 5.54
C GLU A 279 11.89 -25.33 5.38
N LEU A 280 11.38 -24.86 6.50
CA LEU A 280 10.19 -24.01 6.52
C LEU A 280 10.39 -22.76 5.66
N PHE A 281 9.48 -22.53 4.73
CA PHE A 281 9.50 -21.43 3.78
C PHE A 281 10.69 -21.40 2.81
N ALA A 282 11.38 -22.52 2.59
CA ALA A 282 12.49 -22.58 1.63
C ALA A 282 12.04 -22.20 0.21
N GLN A 283 10.93 -22.75 -0.25
CA GLN A 283 10.35 -22.43 -1.56
C GLN A 283 9.88 -20.97 -1.62
N GLU A 284 9.15 -20.52 -0.61
CA GLU A 284 8.60 -19.16 -0.56
C GLU A 284 9.71 -18.10 -0.58
N LYS A 285 10.79 -18.32 0.16
CA LYS A 285 11.99 -17.45 0.15
C LYS A 285 12.67 -17.43 -1.21
N LEU A 286 12.77 -18.58 -1.86
CA LEU A 286 13.36 -18.71 -3.19
C LEU A 286 12.51 -17.95 -4.22
N ILE A 287 11.19 -18.15 -4.20
CA ILE A 287 10.26 -17.44 -5.10
C ILE A 287 10.35 -15.95 -4.84
N LEU A 288 10.27 -15.48 -3.60
CA LEU A 288 10.39 -14.06 -3.26
C LEU A 288 11.71 -13.46 -3.77
N THR A 289 12.81 -14.17 -3.64
CA THR A 289 14.12 -13.77 -4.21
C THR A 289 14.04 -13.63 -5.73
N ASN A 290 13.38 -14.54 -6.39
CA ASN A 290 13.18 -14.49 -7.84
C ASN A 290 12.23 -13.36 -8.26
N LEU A 291 11.18 -13.07 -7.49
CA LEU A 291 10.30 -11.92 -7.75
C LEU A 291 11.08 -10.59 -7.68
N LYS A 292 12.01 -10.45 -6.73
CA LYS A 292 12.93 -9.30 -6.67
C LYS A 292 13.82 -9.21 -7.91
N LYS A 293 14.27 -10.35 -8.46
CA LYS A 293 15.03 -10.37 -9.73
C LYS A 293 14.16 -9.89 -10.91
N ILE A 294 12.86 -10.23 -10.95
CA ILE A 294 11.95 -9.70 -11.97
C ILE A 294 11.90 -8.18 -11.91
N PHE A 295 11.73 -7.62 -10.72
CA PHE A 295 11.74 -6.17 -10.54
C PHE A 295 13.05 -5.54 -11.06
N LEU A 296 14.20 -6.08 -10.67
CA LEU A 296 15.51 -5.61 -11.12
C LEU A 296 15.69 -5.73 -12.65
N MET A 297 15.24 -6.82 -13.22
CA MET A 297 15.26 -7.05 -14.68
C MET A 297 14.46 -5.99 -15.44
N LEU A 298 13.22 -5.76 -15.02
CA LEU A 298 12.30 -4.83 -15.69
C LEU A 298 12.70 -3.38 -15.50
N ALA A 299 13.05 -2.99 -14.27
CA ALA A 299 13.48 -1.63 -13.97
C ALA A 299 14.83 -1.32 -14.64
N GLY A 300 15.78 -2.27 -14.62
CA GLY A 300 17.06 -2.14 -15.30
C GLY A 300 16.93 -1.99 -16.82
N ALA A 301 16.09 -2.82 -17.46
CA ALA A 301 15.81 -2.74 -18.89
C ALA A 301 15.10 -1.42 -19.25
N GLY A 302 14.14 -0.98 -18.42
CA GLY A 302 13.44 0.29 -18.60
C GLY A 302 14.38 1.50 -18.51
N ILE A 303 15.26 1.54 -17.49
CA ILE A 303 16.27 2.60 -17.34
C ILE A 303 17.20 2.62 -18.55
N LYS A 304 17.69 1.46 -18.99
CA LYS A 304 18.57 1.35 -20.16
C LYS A 304 17.89 1.85 -21.45
N LYS A 305 16.60 1.58 -21.61
CA LYS A 305 15.83 1.92 -22.82
C LYS A 305 15.45 3.39 -22.88
N PHE A 306 14.97 3.95 -21.77
CA PHE A 306 14.34 5.26 -21.74
C PHE A 306 15.16 6.36 -21.07
N GLY A 307 16.13 6.00 -20.22
CA GLY A 307 16.95 6.98 -19.50
C GLY A 307 16.12 8.02 -18.76
N ASP A 308 16.42 9.30 -18.99
CA ASP A 308 15.72 10.43 -18.36
C ASP A 308 14.24 10.57 -18.77
N LYS A 309 13.80 9.90 -19.85
CA LYS A 309 12.41 9.92 -20.32
C LYS A 309 11.54 8.85 -19.69
N LEU A 310 12.08 8.04 -18.79
CA LEU A 310 11.33 6.95 -18.16
C LEU A 310 10.07 7.45 -17.43
N GLU A 311 10.10 8.66 -16.86
CA GLU A 311 8.94 9.27 -16.19
C GLU A 311 7.77 9.59 -17.14
N GLU A 312 7.98 9.64 -18.45
CA GLU A 312 6.93 9.83 -19.47
C GLU A 312 6.13 8.53 -19.71
N HIS A 313 6.69 7.36 -19.38
CA HIS A 313 6.08 6.04 -19.57
C HIS A 313 5.22 5.61 -18.38
N GLN A 314 4.19 6.40 -18.06
CA GLN A 314 3.42 6.26 -16.83
C GLN A 314 2.77 4.88 -16.65
N GLN A 315 2.17 4.30 -17.70
CA GLN A 315 1.54 2.97 -17.62
C GLN A 315 2.55 1.88 -17.23
N MET A 316 3.76 1.95 -17.80
CA MET A 316 4.83 1.04 -17.41
C MET A 316 5.25 1.24 -15.95
N LEU A 317 5.39 2.48 -15.49
CA LEU A 317 5.72 2.78 -14.10
C LEU A 317 4.64 2.29 -13.12
N LEU A 318 3.36 2.41 -13.49
CA LEU A 318 2.26 1.87 -12.69
C LEU A 318 2.38 0.34 -12.55
N ALA A 319 2.62 -0.37 -13.66
CA ALA A 319 2.77 -1.83 -13.63
C ALA A 319 4.01 -2.28 -12.83
N VAL A 320 5.14 -1.56 -12.97
CA VAL A 320 6.36 -1.82 -12.16
C VAL A 320 6.11 -1.54 -10.67
N SER A 321 5.30 -0.53 -10.34
CA SER A 321 4.91 -0.25 -8.96
C SER A 321 4.03 -1.36 -8.37
N ASP A 322 3.10 -1.92 -9.15
CA ASP A 322 2.31 -3.07 -8.72
C ASP A 322 3.21 -4.26 -8.37
N ILE A 323 4.24 -4.55 -9.18
CA ILE A 323 5.25 -5.57 -8.89
C ILE A 323 5.97 -5.28 -7.57
N LEU A 324 6.37 -4.04 -7.34
CA LEU A 324 7.06 -3.64 -6.11
C LEU A 324 6.16 -3.76 -4.87
N ILE A 325 4.87 -3.40 -5.00
CA ILE A 325 3.86 -3.58 -3.95
C ILE A 325 3.78 -5.05 -3.56
N GLU A 326 3.55 -5.95 -4.53
CA GLU A 326 3.40 -7.37 -4.25
C GLU A 326 4.64 -7.99 -3.58
N ILE A 327 5.84 -7.58 -3.98
CA ILE A 327 7.10 -8.00 -3.35
C ILE A 327 7.15 -7.55 -1.89
N TYR A 328 6.86 -6.27 -1.60
CA TYR A 328 6.94 -5.72 -0.25
C TYR A 328 5.91 -6.35 0.69
N MET A 329 4.69 -6.51 0.22
CA MET A 329 3.58 -7.13 0.95
C MET A 329 3.89 -8.60 1.28
N THR A 330 4.29 -9.38 0.27
CA THR A 330 4.66 -10.80 0.43
C THR A 330 5.82 -10.99 1.41
N GLU A 331 6.89 -10.20 1.25
CA GLU A 331 8.05 -10.28 2.15
C GLU A 331 7.66 -9.98 3.60
N SER A 332 6.81 -8.98 3.81
CA SER A 332 6.38 -8.58 5.14
C SER A 332 5.56 -9.67 5.84
N ALA A 333 4.66 -10.33 5.12
CA ALA A 333 3.89 -11.46 5.62
C ALA A 333 4.81 -12.65 5.95
N LEU A 334 5.74 -12.99 5.04
CA LEU A 334 6.68 -14.10 5.22
C LEU A 334 7.55 -13.88 6.47
N LEU A 335 8.12 -12.69 6.64
CA LEU A 335 8.94 -12.34 7.80
C LEU A 335 8.17 -12.42 9.12
N ARG A 336 6.92 -11.92 9.15
CA ARG A 336 6.05 -12.01 10.35
C ARG A 336 5.75 -13.46 10.68
N THR A 337 5.34 -14.26 9.68
CA THR A 337 4.92 -15.65 9.88
C THR A 337 6.11 -16.51 10.31
N GLU A 338 7.26 -16.36 9.67
CA GLU A 338 8.49 -17.08 10.06
C GLU A 338 8.92 -16.73 11.50
N LYS A 339 8.93 -15.46 11.84
CA LYS A 339 9.22 -15.00 13.22
C LYS A 339 8.27 -15.62 14.25
N ASN A 340 6.99 -15.69 13.92
CA ASN A 340 6.00 -16.29 14.81
C ASN A 340 6.15 -17.82 14.90
N CYS A 341 6.41 -18.52 13.80
CA CYS A 341 6.70 -19.95 13.81
C CYS A 341 7.91 -20.28 14.72
N ASN A 342 8.97 -19.47 14.62
CA ASN A 342 10.18 -19.66 15.45
C ASN A 342 9.92 -19.36 16.93
N ARG A 343 9.01 -18.45 17.26
CA ARG A 343 8.70 -18.03 18.64
C ARG A 343 7.63 -18.87 19.31
N LEU A 344 6.60 -19.26 18.59
CA LEU A 344 5.37 -19.84 19.12
C LEU A 344 5.17 -21.32 18.74
N GLY A 345 6.00 -21.83 17.83
CA GLY A 345 5.85 -23.16 17.23
C GLY A 345 5.06 -23.12 15.93
N LYS A 346 5.50 -23.92 14.95
CA LYS A 346 4.90 -24.00 13.60
C LYS A 346 3.43 -24.45 13.67
N GLU A 347 3.10 -25.34 14.57
CA GLU A 347 1.77 -25.95 14.71
C GLU A 347 0.71 -24.92 15.11
N THR A 348 1.11 -23.87 15.82
CA THR A 348 0.21 -22.79 16.23
C THR A 348 -0.03 -21.76 15.13
N GLN A 349 0.74 -21.83 14.05
CA GLN A 349 0.74 -20.84 12.96
C GLN A 349 0.17 -21.37 11.64
N THR A 350 -0.57 -22.46 11.67
CA THR A 350 -1.11 -23.14 10.47
C THR A 350 -1.89 -22.17 9.57
N ASN A 351 -2.74 -21.32 10.14
CA ASN A 351 -3.53 -20.34 9.39
C ASN A 351 -2.66 -19.21 8.81
N GLN A 352 -1.67 -18.73 9.56
CA GLN A 352 -0.76 -17.68 9.11
C GLN A 352 0.16 -18.19 7.98
N ILE A 353 0.58 -19.45 8.06
CA ILE A 353 1.30 -20.14 6.98
C ILE A 353 0.42 -20.21 5.73
N ALA A 354 -0.84 -20.66 5.90
CA ALA A 354 -1.80 -20.75 4.80
C ALA A 354 -2.05 -19.40 4.13
N MET A 355 -2.25 -18.32 4.91
CA MET A 355 -2.42 -16.96 4.38
C MET A 355 -1.16 -16.46 3.65
N THR A 356 0.04 -16.73 4.18
CA THR A 356 1.29 -16.33 3.55
C THR A 356 1.49 -17.04 2.20
N GLN A 357 1.22 -18.33 2.13
CA GLN A 357 1.31 -19.13 0.91
C GLN A 357 0.24 -18.72 -0.11
N LEU A 358 -0.98 -18.48 0.32
CA LEU A 358 -2.08 -18.04 -0.54
C LEU A 358 -1.78 -16.66 -1.15
N TYR A 359 -1.23 -15.73 -0.34
CA TYR A 359 -0.87 -14.40 -0.85
C TYR A 359 0.31 -14.47 -1.82
N LEU A 360 1.36 -15.24 -1.53
CA LEU A 360 2.48 -15.43 -2.45
C LEU A 360 2.00 -16.00 -3.80
N TYR A 361 1.08 -16.96 -3.79
CA TYR A 361 0.50 -17.51 -5.03
C TYR A 361 -0.18 -16.42 -5.85
N LYS A 362 -1.05 -15.60 -5.23
CA LYS A 362 -1.70 -14.43 -5.85
C LYS A 362 -0.66 -13.43 -6.39
N ALA A 363 0.37 -13.12 -5.60
CA ALA A 363 1.41 -12.15 -5.97
C ALA A 363 2.22 -12.62 -7.19
N VAL A 364 2.54 -13.91 -7.30
CA VAL A 364 3.22 -14.48 -8.47
C VAL A 364 2.40 -14.28 -9.74
N ASP A 365 1.09 -14.55 -9.71
CA ASP A 365 0.21 -14.37 -10.87
C ASP A 365 0.11 -12.89 -11.28
N ILE A 366 -0.02 -11.98 -10.32
CA ILE A 366 -0.05 -10.52 -10.57
C ILE A 366 1.28 -10.08 -11.20
N ILE A 367 2.41 -10.48 -10.61
CA ILE A 367 3.74 -10.11 -11.10
C ILE A 367 4.00 -10.68 -12.48
N GLN A 368 3.56 -11.91 -12.76
CA GLN A 368 3.69 -12.52 -14.08
C GLN A 368 2.88 -11.74 -15.13
N SER A 369 1.65 -11.36 -14.80
CA SER A 369 0.78 -10.57 -15.69
C SER A 369 1.36 -9.18 -15.95
N LYS A 370 1.73 -8.45 -14.90
CA LYS A 370 2.30 -7.11 -14.97
C LYS A 370 3.69 -7.10 -15.63
N GLY A 371 4.52 -8.08 -15.30
CA GLY A 371 5.83 -8.23 -15.95
C GLY A 371 5.72 -8.46 -17.45
N LYS A 372 4.77 -9.27 -17.88
CA LYS A 372 4.48 -9.48 -19.29
C LYS A 372 4.01 -8.19 -19.97
N GLU A 373 3.08 -7.44 -19.36
CA GLU A 373 2.61 -6.14 -19.84
C GLU A 373 3.77 -5.17 -20.05
N VAL A 374 4.65 -5.05 -19.07
CA VAL A 374 5.86 -4.20 -19.15
C VAL A 374 6.78 -4.64 -20.29
N ILE A 375 7.13 -5.93 -20.38
CA ILE A 375 8.06 -6.44 -21.39
C ILE A 375 7.57 -6.15 -22.81
N VAL A 376 6.31 -6.45 -23.10
CA VAL A 376 5.78 -6.29 -24.47
C VAL A 376 5.56 -4.82 -24.84
N SER A 377 5.52 -3.91 -23.87
CA SER A 377 5.35 -2.48 -24.12
C SER A 377 6.59 -1.80 -24.70
N PHE A 378 7.80 -2.33 -24.43
CA PHE A 378 9.04 -1.65 -24.84
C PHE A 378 10.04 -2.50 -25.61
N SER A 379 9.90 -3.82 -25.61
CA SER A 379 10.85 -4.75 -26.24
C SER A 379 10.26 -5.48 -27.44
N SER A 380 11.09 -5.99 -28.32
CA SER A 380 10.70 -6.80 -29.50
C SER A 380 11.78 -7.80 -29.85
N GLY A 381 11.46 -8.75 -30.75
CA GLY A 381 12.43 -9.71 -31.26
C GLY A 381 13.06 -10.60 -30.16
N ASP A 382 14.37 -10.77 -30.22
CA ASP A 382 15.09 -11.67 -29.31
C ASP A 382 15.23 -11.07 -27.89
N GLU A 383 15.30 -9.76 -27.75
CA GLU A 383 15.26 -9.08 -26.45
C GLU A 383 13.96 -9.43 -25.71
N GLN A 384 12.83 -9.30 -26.36
CA GLN A 384 11.52 -9.62 -25.79
C GLN A 384 11.43 -11.10 -25.40
N LYS A 385 11.89 -12.01 -26.26
CA LYS A 385 11.91 -13.44 -25.96
C LYS A 385 12.76 -13.75 -24.73
N GLY A 386 13.95 -13.14 -24.62
CA GLY A 386 14.84 -13.32 -23.48
C GLY A 386 14.20 -12.85 -22.16
N LEU A 387 13.59 -11.66 -22.15
CA LEU A 387 12.91 -11.12 -20.99
C LEU A 387 11.68 -11.98 -20.58
N LEU A 388 10.89 -12.45 -21.54
CA LEU A 388 9.75 -13.34 -21.29
C LEU A 388 10.20 -14.72 -20.75
N MET A 389 11.32 -15.26 -21.21
CA MET A 389 11.91 -16.48 -20.65
C MET A 389 12.39 -16.25 -19.22
N GLY A 390 13.01 -15.12 -18.92
CA GLY A 390 13.38 -14.72 -17.56
C GLY A 390 12.18 -14.60 -16.65
N LEU A 391 11.13 -13.93 -17.09
CA LEU A 391 9.88 -13.82 -16.34
C LEU A 391 9.31 -15.21 -15.99
N LYS A 392 9.21 -16.11 -16.97
CA LYS A 392 8.73 -17.49 -16.76
C LYS A 392 9.62 -18.27 -15.80
N ARG A 393 10.96 -18.11 -15.92
CA ARG A 393 11.92 -18.76 -15.03
C ARG A 393 11.78 -18.32 -13.59
N PHE A 394 11.65 -17.03 -13.36
CA PHE A 394 11.62 -16.44 -12.03
C PHE A 394 10.25 -16.52 -11.34
N THR A 395 9.18 -16.85 -12.07
CA THR A 395 7.84 -17.10 -11.50
C THR A 395 7.53 -18.58 -11.33
N LYS A 396 8.54 -19.47 -11.48
CA LYS A 396 8.34 -20.92 -11.42
C LYS A 396 8.18 -21.39 -9.97
N TYR A 397 7.12 -22.19 -9.72
CA TYR A 397 6.98 -23.04 -8.55
C TYR A 397 7.64 -24.40 -8.81
N TYR A 398 8.25 -24.97 -7.77
CA TYR A 398 8.68 -26.36 -7.78
C TYR A 398 7.54 -27.28 -7.33
N GLU A 399 6.82 -26.87 -6.27
CA GLU A 399 5.63 -27.54 -5.77
C GLU A 399 4.51 -26.50 -5.61
N TYR A 400 3.42 -26.69 -6.36
CA TYR A 400 2.28 -25.78 -6.27
C TYR A 400 1.46 -26.05 -4.99
N PRO A 401 1.12 -25.01 -4.23
CA PRO A 401 0.22 -25.18 -3.09
C PRO A 401 -1.21 -25.51 -3.56
N ASN A 402 -1.94 -26.29 -2.78
CA ASN A 402 -3.36 -26.47 -2.99
C ASN A 402 -4.13 -25.25 -2.46
N VAL A 403 -4.32 -24.26 -3.31
CA VAL A 403 -4.94 -22.96 -2.93
C VAL A 403 -6.37 -23.09 -2.43
N ILE A 404 -7.12 -24.12 -2.86
CA ILE A 404 -8.48 -24.38 -2.36
C ILE A 404 -8.42 -24.84 -0.91
N GLU A 405 -7.51 -25.74 -0.60
CA GLU A 405 -7.28 -26.22 0.76
C GLU A 405 -6.81 -25.10 1.69
N LEU A 406 -5.87 -24.25 1.24
CA LEU A 406 -5.44 -23.07 2.00
C LEU A 406 -6.62 -22.14 2.35
N LYS A 407 -7.49 -21.86 1.40
CA LYS A 407 -8.71 -21.05 1.62
C LYS A 407 -9.64 -21.72 2.64
N ASN A 408 -9.83 -23.02 2.54
CA ASN A 408 -10.67 -23.76 3.47
C ASN A 408 -10.10 -23.75 4.91
N ILE A 409 -8.81 -23.94 5.09
CA ILE A 409 -8.14 -23.85 6.41
C ILE A 409 -8.42 -22.48 7.05
N ILE A 410 -8.24 -21.40 6.30
CA ILE A 410 -8.46 -20.04 6.80
C ILE A 410 -9.93 -19.80 7.14
N ALA A 411 -10.85 -20.21 6.25
CA ALA A 411 -12.28 -20.00 6.42
C ALA A 411 -12.86 -20.78 7.61
N GLU A 412 -12.40 -22.01 7.84
CA GLU A 412 -12.83 -22.80 9.00
C GLU A 412 -12.42 -22.12 10.31
N LYS A 413 -11.20 -21.57 10.40
CA LYS A 413 -10.79 -20.81 11.59
C LYS A 413 -11.63 -19.56 11.82
N LEU A 414 -11.92 -18.80 10.76
CA LEU A 414 -12.80 -17.62 10.84
C LEU A 414 -14.21 -18.01 11.30
N LYS A 415 -14.75 -19.13 10.81
CA LYS A 415 -16.05 -19.66 11.22
C LYS A 415 -16.05 -20.07 12.69
N GLU A 416 -14.99 -20.75 13.16
CA GLU A 416 -14.83 -21.17 14.55
C GLU A 416 -14.84 -19.96 15.50
N GLU A 417 -14.05 -18.92 15.19
CA GLU A 417 -13.91 -17.72 16.01
C GLU A 417 -15.05 -16.70 15.79
N ASN A 418 -15.87 -16.90 14.76
CA ASN A 418 -16.96 -16.02 14.33
C ASN A 418 -16.54 -14.55 14.11
N LYS A 419 -15.31 -14.32 13.71
CA LYS A 419 -14.71 -13.00 13.46
C LYS A 419 -13.32 -13.13 12.86
N TYR A 420 -12.74 -12.00 12.41
CA TYR A 420 -11.31 -11.91 12.15
C TYR A 420 -10.50 -12.12 13.44
N CYS A 421 -9.50 -12.99 13.42
CA CYS A 421 -8.79 -13.46 14.61
C CYS A 421 -7.25 -13.63 14.46
N PHE A 422 -6.61 -13.04 13.41
CA PHE A 422 -5.22 -13.25 13.09
C PHE A 422 -4.28 -12.09 13.44
#